data_c02a865733529b2b3be416b79857273d
#
_entry.id   c02a865733529b2b3be416b79857273d
#
_cell.length_a   1.000
_cell.length_b   1.000
_cell.length_c   1.000
_cell.angle_alpha   90.00
_cell.angle_beta   90.00
_cell.angle_gamma   90.00
#
_symmetry.space_group_name_H-M   'P 1'
#
loop_
_entity.id
_entity.type
_entity.pdbx_description
1 polymer ?
#
loop_
_entity_poly.entity_id
_entity_poly.type
_entity_poly.pdbx_seq_one_letter_code
_entity_poly.pdbx_strand_id
1 'polypeptide(L)'
;MVQRILFLLIMSLISACLLISCSKKEPEKIDTSVSQEDVDLLIKHKKNIDRITGKYDAELQKVKKQDQQAVIQKGKDAIDNYLKSNNLSPVVFMRKSKKILKGYLAFQETGEESLKKKIEILRLEGLKEEEIKEKAVLYKKANENLFKEFTSELSDYEIQLVKSNLKNISAVVK
;
A
#
# COMPACT_ATOMS: atom_id res chain seq x y z
N MET A 1 1.28 10.41 12.75
CA MET A 1 2.41 10.88 11.93
C MET A 1 3.39 9.74 11.59
N VAL A 2 3.78 8.90 12.54
CA VAL A 2 4.70 7.75 12.35
C VAL A 2 4.18 6.74 11.31
N GLN A 3 2.88 6.46 11.29
CA GLN A 3 2.26 5.49 10.37
C GLN A 3 2.31 5.91 8.90
N ARG A 4 2.29 7.23 8.60
CA ARG A 4 2.45 7.77 7.23
C ARG A 4 3.89 7.65 6.73
N ILE A 5 4.86 7.79 7.61
CA ILE A 5 6.29 7.68 7.29
C ILE A 5 6.64 6.21 6.97
N LEU A 6 6.11 5.29 7.75
CA LEU A 6 6.28 3.83 7.54
C LEU A 6 5.70 3.40 6.19
N PHE A 7 4.54 3.93 5.80
CA PHE A 7 3.91 3.62 4.52
C PHE A 7 4.69 4.17 3.32
N LEU A 8 5.25 5.37 3.42
CA LEU A 8 6.11 5.97 2.40
C LEU A 8 7.43 5.19 2.25
N LEU A 9 7.98 4.64 3.32
CA LEU A 9 9.17 3.79 3.27
C LEU A 9 8.90 2.45 2.57
N ILE A 10 7.77 1.80 2.85
CA ILE A 10 7.36 0.56 2.15
C ILE A 10 7.15 0.84 0.66
N MET A 11 6.51 1.95 0.30
CA MET A 11 6.30 2.35 -1.10
C MET A 11 7.63 2.72 -1.79
N SER A 12 8.58 3.34 -1.08
CA SER A 12 9.93 3.66 -1.56
C SER A 12 10.78 2.39 -1.78
N LEU A 13 10.71 1.42 -0.87
CA LEU A 13 11.38 0.12 -1.03
C LEU A 13 10.88 -0.64 -2.28
N ILE A 14 9.57 -0.61 -2.52
CA ILE A 14 8.96 -1.25 -3.69
C ILE A 14 9.38 -0.55 -4.99
N SER A 15 9.52 0.79 -4.99
CA SER A 15 9.92 1.56 -6.17
C SER A 15 11.39 1.31 -6.59
N ALA A 16 12.30 1.12 -5.62
CA ALA A 16 13.71 0.87 -5.89
C ALA A 16 14.00 -0.52 -6.51
N CYS A 17 13.11 -1.51 -6.33
CA CYS A 17 13.26 -2.84 -6.92
C CYS A 17 13.04 -2.88 -8.44
N LEU A 18 12.46 -1.82 -9.04
CA LEU A 18 12.15 -1.81 -10.48
C LEU A 18 13.30 -1.32 -11.37
N LEU A 19 14.42 -0.84 -10.80
CA LEU A 19 15.49 -0.20 -11.58
C LEU A 19 16.73 -1.07 -11.84
N ILE A 20 16.78 -2.31 -11.36
CA ILE A 20 17.96 -3.19 -11.56
C ILE A 20 17.52 -4.50 -12.19
N SER A 21 17.25 -4.48 -13.48
CA SER A 21 17.36 -5.68 -14.32
C SER A 21 17.66 -5.27 -15.75
N CYS A 22 18.92 -4.93 -16.01
CA CYS A 22 19.48 -4.90 -17.36
C CYS A 22 20.07 -6.27 -17.70
N SER A 23 19.22 -7.21 -18.10
CA SER A 23 19.59 -8.35 -18.92
C SER A 23 18.59 -8.40 -20.07
N LYS A 24 19.11 -8.35 -21.31
CA LYS A 24 18.37 -8.39 -22.58
C LYS A 24 17.69 -9.75 -22.79
N LYS A 25 16.66 -10.05 -22.01
CA LYS A 25 15.57 -10.96 -22.38
C LYS A 25 14.33 -10.09 -22.43
N GLU A 26 13.53 -10.22 -23.49
CA GLU A 26 12.19 -9.61 -23.52
C GLU A 26 11.52 -9.91 -22.18
N PRO A 27 11.00 -8.87 -21.48
CA PRO A 27 10.38 -9.11 -20.20
C PRO A 27 9.17 -10.00 -20.43
N GLU A 28 9.25 -11.23 -19.93
CA GLU A 28 8.10 -12.12 -19.83
C GLU A 28 6.93 -11.30 -19.29
N LYS A 29 5.81 -11.25 -20.02
CA LYS A 29 4.63 -10.48 -19.62
C LYS A 29 4.12 -11.09 -18.32
N ILE A 30 4.57 -10.54 -17.20
CA ILE A 30 4.13 -10.97 -15.87
C ILE A 30 2.65 -10.61 -15.76
N ASP A 31 1.80 -11.61 -15.62
CA ASP A 31 0.39 -11.38 -15.30
C ASP A 31 0.28 -10.71 -13.91
N THR A 32 -0.19 -9.48 -13.93
CA THR A 32 -0.40 -8.67 -12.73
C THR A 32 -1.87 -8.51 -12.38
N SER A 33 -2.78 -9.27 -13.04
CA SER A 33 -4.18 -9.32 -12.65
C SER A 33 -4.33 -9.86 -11.21
N VAL A 34 -5.26 -9.29 -10.45
CA VAL A 34 -5.49 -9.66 -9.05
C VAL A 34 -6.71 -10.58 -8.97
N SER A 35 -6.54 -11.71 -8.31
CA SER A 35 -7.59 -12.69 -8.01
C SER A 35 -7.91 -12.73 -6.51
N GLN A 36 -8.97 -13.46 -6.12
CA GLN A 36 -9.27 -13.71 -4.71
C GLN A 36 -8.12 -14.43 -4.02
N GLU A 37 -7.47 -15.38 -4.69
CA GLU A 37 -6.30 -16.08 -4.16
C GLU A 37 -5.16 -15.13 -3.80
N ASP A 38 -4.92 -14.08 -4.61
CA ASP A 38 -3.88 -13.08 -4.34
C ASP A 38 -4.22 -12.24 -3.09
N VAL A 39 -5.51 -11.94 -2.87
CA VAL A 39 -5.97 -11.26 -1.65
C VAL A 39 -5.75 -12.16 -0.43
N ASP A 40 -6.10 -13.44 -0.52
CA ASP A 40 -5.93 -14.42 0.55
C ASP A 40 -4.44 -14.65 0.88
N LEU A 41 -3.59 -14.71 -0.15
CA LEU A 41 -2.14 -14.79 0.02
C LEU A 41 -1.58 -13.54 0.70
N LEU A 42 -2.03 -12.34 0.33
CA LEU A 42 -1.64 -11.11 1.02
C LEU A 42 -2.00 -11.18 2.50
N ILE A 43 -3.25 -11.53 2.83
CA ILE A 43 -3.73 -11.62 4.21
C ILE A 43 -2.90 -12.63 5.01
N LYS A 44 -2.65 -13.81 4.42
CA LYS A 44 -1.87 -14.89 5.05
C LYS A 44 -0.44 -14.49 5.37
N HIS A 45 0.23 -13.79 4.45
CA HIS A 45 1.67 -13.53 4.54
C HIS A 45 2.03 -12.16 5.10
N LYS A 46 1.10 -11.18 5.11
CA LYS A 46 1.33 -9.79 5.52
C LYS A 46 2.00 -9.67 6.89
N LYS A 47 1.46 -10.37 7.89
CA LYS A 47 1.99 -10.31 9.27
C LYS A 47 3.47 -10.75 9.36
N ASN A 48 3.86 -11.77 8.61
CA ASN A 48 5.24 -12.23 8.61
C ASN A 48 6.17 -11.28 7.87
N ILE A 49 5.69 -10.72 6.74
CA ILE A 49 6.42 -9.70 6.00
C ILE A 49 6.64 -8.46 6.88
N ASP A 50 5.61 -7.99 7.58
CA ASP A 50 5.73 -6.84 8.49
C ASP A 50 6.72 -7.10 9.63
N ARG A 51 6.73 -8.33 10.17
CA ARG A 51 7.71 -8.69 11.19
C ARG A 51 9.14 -8.66 10.65
N ILE A 52 9.36 -9.14 9.41
CA ILE A 52 10.67 -9.06 8.76
C ILE A 52 11.04 -7.58 8.55
N THR A 53 10.15 -6.79 7.94
CA THR A 53 10.36 -5.36 7.70
C THR A 53 10.68 -4.61 8.99
N GLY A 54 9.87 -4.79 10.03
CA GLY A 54 10.06 -4.12 11.32
C GLY A 54 11.41 -4.43 11.99
N LYS A 55 11.94 -5.65 11.81
CA LYS A 55 13.29 -6.01 12.27
C LYS A 55 14.36 -5.13 11.59
N TYR A 56 14.28 -5.00 10.27
CA TYR A 56 15.28 -4.24 9.51
C TYR A 56 15.08 -2.72 9.64
N ASP A 57 13.85 -2.24 9.81
CA ASP A 57 13.58 -0.84 10.15
C ASP A 57 14.23 -0.44 11.48
N ALA A 58 14.14 -1.31 12.49
CA ALA A 58 14.79 -1.10 13.78
C ALA A 58 16.34 -1.12 13.67
N GLU A 59 16.88 -1.92 12.75
CA GLU A 59 18.32 -1.94 12.44
C GLU A 59 18.76 -0.67 11.70
N LEU A 60 17.95 -0.20 10.73
CA LEU A 60 18.20 1.04 9.98
C LEU A 60 18.36 2.26 10.88
N GLN A 61 17.60 2.33 11.97
CA GLN A 61 17.69 3.45 12.92
C GLN A 61 19.01 3.47 13.73
N LYS A 62 19.74 2.35 13.77
CA LYS A 62 20.96 2.20 14.57
C LYS A 62 22.24 2.37 13.76
N VAL A 63 22.16 2.30 12.42
CA VAL A 63 23.33 2.35 11.55
C VAL A 63 23.56 3.75 10.98
N LYS A 64 24.81 4.05 10.63
CA LYS A 64 25.15 5.30 9.95
C LYS A 64 24.56 5.33 8.54
N LYS A 65 24.32 6.53 8.02
CA LYS A 65 23.69 6.76 6.71
C LYS A 65 24.37 5.98 5.57
N GLN A 66 25.68 5.85 5.60
CA GLN A 66 26.46 5.10 4.60
C GLN A 66 26.18 3.59 4.61
N ASP A 67 25.77 3.02 5.75
CA ASP A 67 25.54 1.59 5.92
C ASP A 67 24.06 1.21 5.72
N GLN A 68 23.17 2.20 5.59
CA GLN A 68 21.73 1.97 5.47
C GLN A 68 21.35 1.15 4.24
N GLN A 69 22.05 1.36 3.11
CA GLN A 69 21.78 0.62 1.89
C GLN A 69 22.01 -0.89 2.05
N ALA A 70 23.04 -1.28 2.81
CA ALA A 70 23.31 -2.68 3.10
C ALA A 70 22.19 -3.32 3.96
N VAL A 71 21.65 -2.58 4.94
CA VAL A 71 20.54 -3.04 5.78
C VAL A 71 19.26 -3.17 4.96
N ILE A 72 18.97 -2.20 4.08
CA ILE A 72 17.84 -2.26 3.15
C ILE A 72 17.91 -3.50 2.27
N GLN A 73 19.10 -3.80 1.70
CA GLN A 73 19.28 -4.97 0.85
C GLN A 73 19.06 -6.26 1.64
N LYS A 74 19.61 -6.39 2.85
CA LYS A 74 19.36 -7.55 3.73
C LYS A 74 17.86 -7.74 4.03
N GLY A 75 17.12 -6.65 4.25
CA GLY A 75 15.68 -6.70 4.46
C GLY A 75 14.93 -7.24 3.24
N LYS A 76 15.30 -6.77 2.04
CA LYS A 76 14.75 -7.28 0.77
C LYS A 76 15.03 -8.76 0.58
N ASP A 77 16.29 -9.16 0.75
CA ASP A 77 16.70 -10.56 0.60
C ASP A 77 15.96 -11.47 1.59
N ALA A 78 15.73 -11.01 2.82
CA ALA A 78 14.97 -11.75 3.82
C ALA A 78 13.50 -11.94 3.43
N ILE A 79 12.85 -10.92 2.85
CA ILE A 79 11.47 -11.01 2.33
C ILE A 79 11.43 -11.97 1.13
N ASP A 80 12.36 -11.83 0.19
CA ASP A 80 12.46 -12.69 -0.99
C ASP A 80 12.65 -14.16 -0.61
N ASN A 81 13.53 -14.44 0.34
CA ASN A 81 13.76 -15.79 0.83
C ASN A 81 12.53 -16.36 1.54
N TYR A 82 11.84 -15.54 2.34
CA TYR A 82 10.58 -15.94 2.97
C TYR A 82 9.51 -16.30 1.93
N LEU A 83 9.32 -15.47 0.89
CA LEU A 83 8.33 -15.74 -0.15
C LEU A 83 8.70 -16.99 -0.95
N LYS A 84 9.96 -17.15 -1.36
CA LYS A 84 10.45 -18.35 -2.07
C LYS A 84 10.27 -19.62 -1.25
N SER A 85 10.52 -19.59 0.07
CA SER A 85 10.32 -20.75 0.96
C SER A 85 8.83 -21.12 1.11
N ASN A 86 7.91 -20.22 0.75
CA ASN A 86 6.48 -20.48 0.67
C ASN A 86 5.99 -20.74 -0.77
N ASN A 87 6.90 -21.05 -1.71
CA ASN A 87 6.61 -21.30 -3.13
C ASN A 87 5.95 -20.12 -3.85
N LEU A 88 6.22 -18.88 -3.42
CA LEU A 88 5.73 -17.67 -4.02
C LEU A 88 6.83 -16.97 -4.82
N SER A 89 6.49 -16.46 -6.01
CA SER A 89 7.36 -15.55 -6.75
C SER A 89 7.39 -14.18 -6.06
N PRO A 90 8.52 -13.70 -5.53
CA PRO A 90 8.58 -12.41 -4.85
C PRO A 90 8.10 -11.25 -5.72
N VAL A 91 8.51 -11.23 -6.99
CA VAL A 91 8.15 -10.16 -7.94
C VAL A 91 6.65 -10.12 -8.20
N VAL A 92 6.03 -11.27 -8.46
CA VAL A 92 4.58 -11.37 -8.71
C VAL A 92 3.80 -11.00 -7.45
N PHE A 93 4.15 -11.61 -6.32
CA PHE A 93 3.49 -11.35 -5.04
C PHE A 93 3.55 -9.87 -4.66
N MET A 94 4.71 -9.24 -4.74
CA MET A 94 4.86 -7.83 -4.37
C MET A 94 4.09 -6.89 -5.30
N ARG A 95 4.05 -7.16 -6.62
CA ARG A 95 3.28 -6.36 -7.57
C ARG A 95 1.78 -6.44 -7.31
N LYS A 96 1.25 -7.65 -7.15
CA LYS A 96 -0.18 -7.88 -6.85
C LYS A 96 -0.57 -7.32 -5.49
N SER A 97 0.26 -7.53 -4.46
CA SER A 97 0.05 -6.95 -3.13
C SER A 97 0.02 -5.43 -3.17
N LYS A 98 0.90 -4.78 -3.94
CA LYS A 98 0.89 -3.33 -4.15
C LYS A 98 -0.43 -2.84 -4.74
N LYS A 99 -0.95 -3.52 -5.77
CA LYS A 99 -2.25 -3.19 -6.38
C LYS A 99 -3.39 -3.30 -5.37
N ILE A 100 -3.44 -4.41 -4.62
CA ILE A 100 -4.47 -4.64 -3.58
C ILE A 100 -4.41 -3.53 -2.52
N LEU A 101 -3.21 -3.20 -2.03
CA LEU A 101 -3.02 -2.18 -1.00
C LEU A 101 -3.34 -0.76 -1.51
N LYS A 102 -3.03 -0.45 -2.77
CA LYS A 102 -3.46 0.82 -3.39
C LYS A 102 -4.98 0.92 -3.45
N GLY A 103 -5.66 -0.15 -3.92
CA GLY A 103 -7.12 -0.21 -3.93
C GLY A 103 -7.71 -0.07 -2.52
N TYR A 104 -7.16 -0.75 -1.52
CA TYR A 104 -7.57 -0.62 -0.13
C TYR A 104 -7.46 0.83 0.37
N LEU A 105 -6.33 1.49 0.11
CA LEU A 105 -6.15 2.90 0.47
C LEU A 105 -7.12 3.82 -0.23
N ALA A 106 -7.43 3.57 -1.50
CA ALA A 106 -8.44 4.34 -2.20
C ALA A 106 -9.76 4.39 -1.40
N PHE A 107 -10.23 3.24 -0.92
CA PHE A 107 -11.45 3.17 -0.10
C PHE A 107 -11.29 3.81 1.27
N GLN A 108 -10.12 3.68 1.92
CA GLN A 108 -9.88 4.26 3.25
C GLN A 108 -9.79 5.79 3.21
N GLU A 109 -9.08 6.34 2.23
CA GLU A 109 -8.82 7.79 2.16
C GLU A 109 -9.97 8.57 1.53
N THR A 110 -10.76 7.92 0.66
CA THR A 110 -11.80 8.60 -0.12
C THR A 110 -13.23 8.21 0.24
N GLY A 111 -13.40 7.20 1.11
CA GLY A 111 -14.70 6.69 1.54
C GLY A 111 -15.50 7.71 2.36
N GLU A 112 -16.79 7.42 2.53
CA GLU A 112 -17.70 8.28 3.31
C GLU A 112 -17.23 8.55 4.74
N GLU A 113 -16.60 7.57 5.37
CA GLU A 113 -16.08 7.72 6.73
C GLU A 113 -14.94 8.72 6.79
N SER A 114 -14.03 8.72 5.80
CA SER A 114 -12.96 9.71 5.68
C SER A 114 -13.55 11.11 5.48
N LEU A 115 -14.57 11.25 4.63
CA LEU A 115 -15.24 12.53 4.42
C LEU A 115 -15.95 13.02 5.69
N LYS A 116 -16.66 12.15 6.41
CA LYS A 116 -17.29 12.48 7.69
C LYS A 116 -16.28 12.99 8.72
N LYS A 117 -15.14 12.33 8.86
CA LYS A 117 -14.07 12.77 9.76
C LYS A 117 -13.51 14.16 9.39
N LYS A 118 -13.33 14.43 8.10
CA LYS A 118 -12.88 15.74 7.61
C LYS A 118 -13.90 16.83 7.96
N ILE A 119 -15.19 16.55 7.78
CA ILE A 119 -16.28 17.47 8.12
C ILE A 119 -16.34 17.73 9.63
N GLU A 120 -16.19 16.70 10.44
CA GLU A 120 -16.16 16.82 11.90
C GLU A 120 -15.01 17.71 12.39
N ILE A 121 -13.83 17.55 11.80
CA ILE A 121 -12.67 18.42 12.09
C ILE A 121 -13.03 19.89 11.81
N LEU A 122 -13.66 20.20 10.66
CA LEU A 122 -14.07 21.58 10.32
C LEU A 122 -15.06 22.16 11.35
N ARG A 123 -15.97 21.34 11.88
CA ARG A 123 -16.88 21.76 12.96
C ARG A 123 -16.13 22.06 14.24
N LEU A 124 -15.17 21.23 14.61
CA LEU A 124 -14.33 21.46 15.79
C LEU A 124 -13.44 22.69 15.66
N GLU A 125 -13.05 23.05 14.44
CA GLU A 125 -12.34 24.29 14.13
C GLU A 125 -13.24 25.53 14.16
N GLY A 126 -14.55 25.37 14.36
CA GLY A 126 -15.51 26.46 14.53
C GLY A 126 -16.00 27.10 13.23
N LEU A 127 -15.88 26.42 12.08
CA LEU A 127 -16.40 26.91 10.81
C LEU A 127 -17.94 26.91 10.83
N LYS A 128 -18.54 27.87 10.09
CA LYS A 128 -19.99 27.94 9.89
C LYS A 128 -20.47 26.82 8.96
N GLU A 129 -21.71 26.37 9.13
CA GLU A 129 -22.29 25.27 8.32
C GLU A 129 -22.27 25.55 6.80
N GLU A 130 -22.39 26.81 6.37
CA GLU A 130 -22.28 27.21 4.95
C GLU A 130 -20.86 26.94 4.42
N GLU A 131 -19.84 27.36 5.16
CA GLU A 131 -18.44 27.15 4.79
C GLU A 131 -18.07 25.64 4.81
N ILE A 132 -18.66 24.88 5.75
CA ILE A 132 -18.50 23.43 5.81
C ILE A 132 -19.11 22.76 4.59
N LYS A 133 -20.30 23.18 4.13
CA LYS A 133 -20.93 22.64 2.93
C LYS A 133 -20.07 22.89 1.68
N GLU A 134 -19.55 24.11 1.50
CA GLU A 134 -18.65 24.43 0.39
C GLU A 134 -17.38 23.56 0.40
N LYS A 135 -16.73 23.45 1.56
CA LYS A 135 -15.54 22.62 1.73
C LYS A 135 -15.84 21.13 1.52
N ALA A 136 -17.01 20.63 1.94
CA ALA A 136 -17.43 19.25 1.74
C ALA A 136 -17.54 18.90 0.24
N VAL A 137 -18.07 19.83 -0.59
CA VAL A 137 -18.12 19.66 -2.06
C VAL A 137 -16.71 19.56 -2.63
N LEU A 138 -15.78 20.43 -2.21
CA LEU A 138 -14.38 20.40 -2.66
C LEU A 138 -13.69 19.10 -2.23
N TYR A 139 -13.89 18.65 -0.99
CA TYR A 139 -13.35 17.38 -0.51
C TYR A 139 -13.90 16.18 -1.28
N LYS A 140 -15.20 16.18 -1.62
CA LYS A 140 -15.80 15.11 -2.41
C LYS A 140 -15.15 15.02 -3.78
N LYS A 141 -14.98 16.15 -4.48
CA LYS A 141 -14.30 16.21 -5.79
C LYS A 141 -12.83 15.78 -5.69
N ALA A 142 -12.11 16.20 -4.64
CA ALA A 142 -10.74 15.79 -4.40
C ALA A 142 -10.64 14.28 -4.13
N ASN A 143 -11.57 13.71 -3.35
CA ASN A 143 -11.65 12.29 -3.08
C ASN A 143 -11.92 11.47 -4.36
N GLU A 144 -12.79 11.93 -5.25
CA GLU A 144 -13.05 11.28 -6.54
C GLU A 144 -11.79 11.22 -7.42
N ASN A 145 -11.01 12.30 -7.46
CA ASN A 145 -9.75 12.34 -8.20
C ASN A 145 -8.70 11.40 -7.56
N LEU A 146 -8.58 11.43 -6.25
CA LEU A 146 -7.65 10.58 -5.51
C LEU A 146 -8.01 9.10 -5.66
N PHE A 147 -9.31 8.76 -5.63
CA PHE A 147 -9.78 7.40 -5.87
C PHE A 147 -9.36 6.91 -7.27
N LYS A 148 -9.57 7.73 -8.31
CA LYS A 148 -9.16 7.40 -9.69
C LYS A 148 -7.65 7.21 -9.80
N GLU A 149 -6.86 8.05 -9.12
CA GLU A 149 -5.39 7.92 -9.10
C GLU A 149 -4.96 6.59 -8.47
N PHE A 150 -5.47 6.25 -7.29
CA PHE A 150 -5.12 5.01 -6.61
C PHE A 150 -5.58 3.76 -7.34
N THR A 151 -6.70 3.82 -8.05
CA THR A 151 -7.28 2.68 -8.77
C THR A 151 -6.91 2.62 -10.24
N SER A 152 -6.07 3.52 -10.75
CA SER A 152 -5.70 3.63 -12.16
C SER A 152 -5.09 2.36 -12.77
N GLU A 153 -4.47 1.52 -11.94
CA GLU A 153 -3.85 0.25 -12.34
C GLU A 153 -4.78 -0.97 -12.11
N LEU A 154 -6.00 -0.74 -11.61
CA LEU A 154 -6.97 -1.78 -11.27
C LEU A 154 -8.10 -1.81 -12.30
N SER A 155 -8.52 -3.00 -12.71
CA SER A 155 -9.77 -3.20 -13.43
C SER A 155 -10.99 -3.02 -12.51
N ASP A 156 -12.18 -2.83 -13.06
CA ASP A 156 -13.42 -2.74 -12.29
C ASP A 156 -13.66 -4.00 -11.44
N TYR A 157 -13.32 -5.17 -11.95
CA TYR A 157 -13.37 -6.42 -11.21
C TYR A 157 -12.44 -6.39 -9.98
N GLU A 158 -11.19 -5.96 -10.16
CA GLU A 158 -10.21 -5.88 -9.07
C GLU A 158 -10.62 -4.84 -8.02
N ILE A 159 -11.23 -3.74 -8.43
CA ILE A 159 -11.80 -2.73 -7.52
C ILE A 159 -12.91 -3.35 -6.67
N GLN A 160 -13.85 -4.08 -7.28
CA GLN A 160 -14.92 -4.75 -6.55
C GLN A 160 -14.39 -5.86 -5.64
N LEU A 161 -13.38 -6.58 -6.08
CA LEU A 161 -12.70 -7.61 -5.29
C LEU A 161 -12.06 -7.01 -4.03
N VAL A 162 -11.32 -5.91 -4.14
CA VAL A 162 -10.75 -5.21 -2.98
C VAL A 162 -11.85 -4.69 -2.08
N LYS A 163 -12.92 -4.11 -2.65
CA LYS A 163 -14.06 -3.59 -1.89
C LYS A 163 -14.72 -4.67 -1.03
N SER A 164 -14.96 -5.84 -1.59
CA SER A 164 -15.58 -6.97 -0.87
C SER A 164 -14.69 -7.53 0.25
N ASN A 165 -13.38 -7.32 0.15
CA ASN A 165 -12.39 -7.80 1.12
C ASN A 165 -11.88 -6.73 2.09
N LEU A 166 -12.43 -5.51 2.10
CA LEU A 166 -11.93 -4.38 2.91
C LEU A 166 -11.75 -4.74 4.40
N LYS A 167 -12.70 -5.47 4.99
CA LYS A 167 -12.65 -5.88 6.40
C LYS A 167 -11.47 -6.82 6.66
N ASN A 168 -11.25 -7.79 5.80
CA ASN A 168 -10.18 -8.77 5.93
C ASN A 168 -8.80 -8.14 5.73
N ILE A 169 -8.68 -7.27 4.72
CA ILE A 169 -7.45 -6.51 4.45
C ILE A 169 -7.15 -5.55 5.62
N SER A 170 -8.16 -4.85 6.13
CA SER A 170 -8.04 -3.96 7.28
C SER A 170 -7.51 -4.67 8.54
N ALA A 171 -7.84 -5.93 8.73
CA ALA A 171 -7.39 -6.70 9.89
C ALA A 171 -5.87 -6.96 9.88
N VAL A 172 -5.23 -6.92 8.71
CA VAL A 172 -3.78 -7.21 8.56
C VAL A 172 -2.93 -5.98 8.20
N VAL A 173 -3.56 -4.84 7.87
CA VAL A 173 -2.88 -3.59 7.43
C VAL A 173 -2.79 -2.55 8.59
N LYS A 174 -3.15 -2.90 9.80
CA LYS A 174 -3.11 -2.00 10.98
C LYS A 174 -1.72 -1.57 11.37
#